data_7fe0f6a79c505095ef4356fe0fab37bb
#
_entry.id   7fe0f6a79c505095ef4356fe0fab37bb
#
_cell.length_a   1.000
_cell.length_b   1.000
_cell.length_c   1.000
_cell.angle_alpha   90.00
_cell.angle_beta   90.00
_cell.angle_gamma   90.00
#
_symmetry.space_group_name_H-M   'P 1'
#
loop_
_entity.id
_entity.type
_entity.pdbx_description
1 polymer ?
#
loop_
_entity_poly.entity_id
_entity_poly.type
_entity_poly.pdbx_seq_one_letter_code
_entity_poly.pdbx_strand_id
1 'polypeptide(L)'
;MNFLRHLTGYAPARLAHAIAAFGGVYVFTRLLGAEDYGRYALLVSVLALVHTVSVTWAEAAAFRFAGRACEEGRLPSHYALALRLIGLSSLAGLTILAVLWLILRDLPGYGAAMPVLAALLVAGSLTQLAQETHRAEMRVARYSLNETVHILGGFIAGALIAWQLGWGALSPLIGLLVTRALVAVREAGWLAGAARGGEISPGASRAWLAYGIPIAAALALDIVLSASDRFLIAAFLGEAAVGAYAAGYGVADKTVLMLCAWPAIAASPLLMAAYEAEGPTAAGARARQLITTVLLIAMP
;
A
#
# COMPACT_ATOMS: atom_id res chain seq x y z
N MET A 1 -14.29 19.90 16.07
CA MET A 1 -13.84 18.48 16.29
C MET A 1 -12.36 18.52 16.56
N ASN A 2 -11.87 17.98 17.68
CA ASN A 2 -10.48 18.15 18.10
C ASN A 2 -9.50 17.44 17.18
N PHE A 3 -8.71 18.19 16.40
CA PHE A 3 -7.64 17.71 15.52
C PHE A 3 -6.71 16.66 16.21
N LEU A 4 -6.35 16.90 17.47
CA LEU A 4 -5.54 15.98 18.28
C LEU A 4 -6.21 14.60 18.47
N ARG A 5 -7.53 14.53 18.66
CA ARG A 5 -8.26 13.27 18.81
C ARG A 5 -8.29 12.48 17.48
N HIS A 6 -8.34 13.16 16.33
CA HIS A 6 -8.20 12.50 15.04
C HIS A 6 -6.77 11.98 14.82
N LEU A 7 -5.77 12.79 15.15
CA LEU A 7 -4.37 12.39 15.00
C LEU A 7 -4.02 11.17 15.85
N THR A 8 -4.47 11.13 17.12
CA THR A 8 -4.26 9.98 18.00
C THR A 8 -4.99 8.71 17.54
N GLY A 9 -6.11 8.86 16.81
CA GLY A 9 -6.84 7.73 16.24
C GLY A 9 -6.07 6.95 15.17
N TYR A 10 -5.10 7.57 14.47
CA TYR A 10 -4.22 6.90 13.50
C TYR A 10 -2.95 6.30 14.13
N ALA A 11 -2.66 6.62 15.38
CA ALA A 11 -1.43 6.17 16.04
C ALA A 11 -1.27 4.64 16.09
N PRO A 12 -2.30 3.82 16.39
CA PRO A 12 -2.16 2.36 16.39
C PRO A 12 -1.74 1.80 15.04
N ALA A 13 -2.33 2.30 13.94
CA ALA A 13 -1.96 1.88 12.59
C ALA A 13 -0.51 2.26 12.26
N ARG A 14 -0.06 3.46 12.64
CA ARG A 14 1.32 3.90 12.41
C ARG A 14 2.34 3.08 13.20
N LEU A 15 2.03 2.77 14.46
CA LEU A 15 2.86 1.89 15.29
C LEU A 15 2.92 0.47 14.70
N ALA A 16 1.78 -0.07 14.26
CA ALA A 16 1.74 -1.37 13.59
C ALA A 16 2.64 -1.42 12.35
N HIS A 17 2.61 -0.38 11.52
CA HIS A 17 3.51 -0.25 10.37
C HIS A 17 4.99 -0.23 10.77
N ALA A 18 5.35 0.59 11.76
CA ALA A 18 6.73 0.68 12.24
C ALA A 18 7.23 -0.67 12.79
N ILE A 19 6.42 -1.31 13.65
CA ILE A 19 6.76 -2.63 14.21
C ILE A 19 6.90 -3.68 13.11
N ALA A 20 5.96 -3.76 12.17
CA ALA A 20 6.02 -4.73 11.08
C ALA A 20 7.16 -4.44 10.09
N ALA A 21 7.50 -3.17 9.84
CA ALA A 21 8.57 -2.78 8.94
C ALA A 21 9.95 -3.16 9.50
N PHE A 22 10.28 -2.71 10.71
CA PHE A 22 11.58 -3.01 11.33
C PHE A 22 11.63 -4.44 11.87
N GLY A 23 10.56 -4.90 12.53
CA GLY A 23 10.44 -6.27 13.01
C GLY A 23 10.47 -7.28 11.87
N GLY A 24 9.85 -6.96 10.74
CA GLY A 24 9.85 -7.80 9.54
C GLY A 24 11.25 -8.02 8.99
N VAL A 25 12.05 -6.97 8.85
CA VAL A 25 13.45 -7.11 8.45
C VAL A 25 14.21 -7.98 9.45
N TYR A 26 14.14 -7.65 10.74
CA TYR A 26 14.86 -8.36 11.79
C TYR A 26 14.47 -9.85 11.90
N VAL A 27 13.20 -10.16 11.88
CA VAL A 27 12.68 -11.52 12.08
C VAL A 27 12.85 -12.36 10.82
N PHE A 28 12.42 -11.84 9.67
CA PHE A 28 12.43 -12.63 8.44
C PHE A 28 13.83 -12.86 7.88
N THR A 29 14.78 -11.93 8.05
CA THR A 29 16.18 -12.19 7.65
C THR A 29 16.82 -13.33 8.45
N ARG A 30 16.37 -13.57 9.68
CA ARG A 30 16.87 -14.65 10.54
C ARG A 30 16.15 -15.97 10.32
N LEU A 31 14.83 -15.94 10.06
CA LEU A 31 14.04 -17.15 9.89
C LEU A 31 14.11 -17.71 8.48
N LEU A 32 14.24 -16.87 7.44
CA LEU A 32 14.22 -17.31 6.05
C LEU A 32 15.63 -17.56 5.47
N GLY A 33 16.65 -16.90 6.00
CA GLY A 33 17.95 -16.81 5.34
C GLY A 33 17.96 -15.83 4.16
N ALA A 34 19.14 -15.62 3.57
CA ALA A 34 19.34 -14.57 2.57
C ALA A 34 18.59 -14.84 1.25
N GLU A 35 18.60 -16.09 0.77
CA GLU A 35 17.96 -16.46 -0.51
C GLU A 35 16.44 -16.33 -0.46
N ASP A 36 15.80 -16.97 0.52
CA ASP A 36 14.34 -16.89 0.67
C ASP A 36 13.85 -15.48 1.01
N TYR A 37 14.63 -14.70 1.77
CA TYR A 37 14.31 -13.30 2.02
C TYR A 37 14.43 -12.47 0.73
N GLY A 38 15.41 -12.73 -0.10
CA GLY A 38 15.56 -12.12 -1.43
C GLY A 38 14.40 -12.46 -2.35
N ARG A 39 14.01 -13.74 -2.41
CA ARG A 39 12.84 -14.20 -3.17
C ARG A 39 11.56 -13.54 -2.68
N TYR A 40 11.36 -13.46 -1.36
CA TYR A 40 10.23 -12.72 -0.77
C TYR A 40 10.23 -11.24 -1.22
N ALA A 41 11.37 -10.56 -1.18
CA ALA A 41 11.49 -9.17 -1.59
C ALA A 41 11.14 -8.96 -3.08
N LEU A 42 11.57 -9.87 -3.96
CA LEU A 42 11.20 -9.87 -5.38
C LEU A 42 9.70 -10.09 -5.58
N LEU A 43 9.12 -11.07 -4.92
CA LEU A 43 7.68 -11.38 -5.00
C LEU A 43 6.82 -10.21 -4.53
N VAL A 44 7.20 -9.53 -3.45
CA VAL A 44 6.53 -8.31 -2.98
C VAL A 44 6.64 -7.18 -4.01
N SER A 45 7.82 -7.02 -4.64
CA SER A 45 8.02 -6.00 -5.70
C SER A 45 7.15 -6.28 -6.93
N VAL A 46 7.03 -7.55 -7.34
CA VAL A 46 6.12 -7.98 -8.43
C VAL A 46 4.68 -7.67 -8.07
N LEU A 47 4.23 -8.05 -6.87
CA LEU A 47 2.86 -7.77 -6.42
C LEU A 47 2.57 -6.27 -6.39
N ALA A 48 3.50 -5.46 -5.86
CA ALA A 48 3.36 -4.01 -5.80
C ALA A 48 3.23 -3.40 -7.20
N LEU A 49 4.09 -3.81 -8.14
CA LEU A 49 4.04 -3.33 -9.53
C LEU A 49 2.73 -3.72 -10.23
N VAL A 50 2.33 -4.99 -10.14
CA VAL A 50 1.08 -5.47 -10.74
C VAL A 50 -0.13 -4.76 -10.15
N HIS A 51 -0.19 -4.61 -8.82
CA HIS A 51 -1.26 -3.88 -8.15
C HIS A 51 -1.32 -2.41 -8.62
N THR A 52 -0.18 -1.73 -8.66
CA THR A 52 -0.12 -0.32 -9.05
C THR A 52 -0.55 -0.11 -10.49
N VAL A 53 -0.07 -0.92 -11.42
CA VAL A 53 -0.43 -0.80 -12.84
C VAL A 53 -1.90 -1.14 -13.09
N SER A 54 -2.43 -2.16 -12.39
CA SER A 54 -3.79 -2.65 -12.67
C SER A 54 -4.87 -1.98 -11.82
N VAL A 55 -4.65 -1.70 -10.54
CA VAL A 55 -5.72 -1.36 -9.59
C VAL A 55 -5.64 0.08 -9.06
N THR A 56 -4.46 0.61 -8.80
CA THR A 56 -4.27 1.89 -8.08
C THR A 56 -4.97 3.08 -8.73
N TRP A 57 -5.14 3.10 -10.06
CA TRP A 57 -5.89 4.15 -10.74
C TRP A 57 -7.35 4.24 -10.26
N ALA A 58 -7.99 3.10 -10.02
CA ALA A 58 -9.38 3.04 -9.55
C ALA A 58 -9.47 3.42 -8.06
N GLU A 59 -8.50 3.03 -7.25
CA GLU A 59 -8.41 3.38 -5.82
C GLU A 59 -8.21 4.89 -5.64
N ALA A 60 -7.28 5.49 -6.40
CA ALA A 60 -7.04 6.93 -6.37
C ALA A 60 -8.28 7.74 -6.77
N ALA A 61 -9.00 7.28 -7.80
CA ALA A 61 -10.25 7.89 -8.21
C ALA A 61 -11.36 7.71 -7.17
N ALA A 62 -11.47 6.51 -6.56
CA ALA A 62 -12.43 6.25 -5.48
C ALA A 62 -12.24 7.22 -4.32
N PHE A 63 -10.99 7.40 -3.87
CA PHE A 63 -10.68 8.37 -2.81
C PHE A 63 -11.03 9.81 -3.22
N ARG A 64 -10.62 10.23 -4.43
CA ARG A 64 -10.81 11.61 -4.92
C ARG A 64 -12.27 12.01 -5.03
N PHE A 65 -13.13 11.12 -5.52
CA PHE A 65 -14.53 11.43 -5.79
C PHE A 65 -15.48 11.11 -4.64
N ALA A 66 -15.02 10.48 -3.55
CA ALA A 66 -15.85 10.12 -2.40
C ALA A 66 -16.48 11.33 -1.70
N GLY A 67 -15.70 12.41 -1.49
CA GLY A 67 -16.19 13.63 -0.85
C GLY A 67 -17.37 14.24 -1.60
N ARG A 68 -17.21 14.41 -2.92
CA ARG A 68 -18.28 14.93 -3.79
C ARG A 68 -19.52 14.02 -3.80
N ALA A 69 -19.31 12.69 -3.86
CA ALA A 69 -20.43 11.76 -3.79
C ALA A 69 -21.17 11.80 -2.46
N CYS A 70 -20.47 12.11 -1.37
CA CYS A 70 -21.07 12.32 -0.05
C CYS A 70 -21.94 13.58 -0.03
N GLU A 71 -21.41 14.72 -0.53
CA GLU A 71 -22.13 16.00 -0.60
C GLU A 71 -23.39 15.93 -1.46
N GLU A 72 -23.32 15.16 -2.57
CA GLU A 72 -24.44 14.98 -3.51
C GLU A 72 -25.41 13.86 -3.10
N GLY A 73 -25.19 13.17 -1.95
CA GLY A 73 -26.02 12.05 -1.49
C GLY A 73 -25.95 10.80 -2.38
N ARG A 74 -24.89 10.64 -3.20
CA ARG A 74 -24.72 9.58 -4.21
C ARG A 74 -23.70 8.52 -3.81
N LEU A 75 -23.46 8.34 -2.51
CA LEU A 75 -22.51 7.33 -2.02
C LEU A 75 -22.80 5.90 -2.52
N PRO A 76 -24.06 5.40 -2.56
CA PRO A 76 -24.31 4.06 -3.11
C PRO A 76 -23.86 3.89 -4.56
N SER A 77 -24.10 4.89 -5.42
CA SER A 77 -23.65 4.90 -6.81
C SER A 77 -22.12 4.94 -6.93
N HIS A 78 -21.46 5.70 -6.05
CA HIS A 78 -20.02 5.77 -5.95
C HIS A 78 -19.40 4.41 -5.59
N TYR A 79 -19.96 3.71 -4.57
CA TYR A 79 -19.48 2.39 -4.18
C TYR A 79 -19.76 1.31 -5.24
N ALA A 80 -20.92 1.37 -5.91
CA ALA A 80 -21.22 0.46 -7.01
C ALA A 80 -20.21 0.61 -8.16
N LEU A 81 -19.88 1.84 -8.53
CA LEU A 81 -18.85 2.12 -9.53
C LEU A 81 -17.45 1.67 -9.07
N ALA A 82 -17.06 1.96 -7.83
CA ALA A 82 -15.78 1.57 -7.27
C ALA A 82 -15.59 0.05 -7.28
N LEU A 83 -16.58 -0.71 -6.78
CA LEU A 83 -16.53 -2.18 -6.79
C LEU A 83 -16.43 -2.75 -8.21
N ARG A 84 -17.20 -2.20 -9.16
CA ARG A 84 -17.13 -2.63 -10.56
C ARG A 84 -15.75 -2.38 -11.16
N LEU A 85 -15.20 -1.16 -11.00
CA LEU A 85 -13.93 -0.80 -11.61
C LEU A 85 -12.75 -1.55 -10.95
N ILE A 86 -12.74 -1.69 -9.63
CA ILE A 86 -11.73 -2.48 -8.92
C ILE A 86 -11.83 -3.97 -9.27
N GLY A 87 -13.04 -4.51 -9.43
CA GLY A 87 -13.23 -5.88 -9.90
C GLY A 87 -12.64 -6.10 -11.29
N LEU A 88 -12.91 -5.21 -12.24
CA LEU A 88 -12.34 -5.27 -13.60
C LEU A 88 -10.80 -5.09 -13.59
N SER A 89 -10.31 -4.16 -12.77
CA SER A 89 -8.88 -3.92 -12.57
C SER A 89 -8.18 -5.13 -11.96
N SER A 90 -8.81 -5.77 -10.98
CA SER A 90 -8.28 -7.00 -10.38
C SER A 90 -8.21 -8.15 -11.41
N LEU A 91 -9.20 -8.28 -12.30
CA LEU A 91 -9.13 -9.24 -13.39
C LEU A 91 -7.95 -8.97 -14.33
N ALA A 92 -7.68 -7.72 -14.67
CA ALA A 92 -6.50 -7.37 -15.45
C ALA A 92 -5.19 -7.74 -14.71
N GLY A 93 -5.07 -7.44 -13.43
CA GLY A 93 -3.94 -7.84 -12.61
C GLY A 93 -3.77 -9.35 -12.47
N LEU A 94 -4.88 -10.10 -12.32
CA LEU A 94 -4.89 -11.56 -12.33
C LEU A 94 -4.39 -12.13 -13.66
N THR A 95 -4.76 -11.51 -14.79
CA THR A 95 -4.26 -11.90 -16.11
C THR A 95 -2.75 -11.73 -16.21
N ILE A 96 -2.21 -10.59 -15.73
CA ILE A 96 -0.76 -10.36 -15.68
C ILE A 96 -0.07 -11.44 -14.82
N LEU A 97 -0.59 -11.72 -13.61
CA LEU A 97 -0.04 -12.75 -12.73
C LEU A 97 -0.14 -14.15 -13.34
N ALA A 98 -1.21 -14.46 -14.07
CA ALA A 98 -1.35 -15.74 -14.77
C ALA A 98 -0.30 -15.90 -15.89
N VAL A 99 -0.03 -14.84 -16.65
CA VAL A 99 1.05 -14.84 -17.66
C VAL A 99 2.42 -15.02 -16.98
N LEU A 100 2.68 -14.29 -15.90
CA LEU A 100 3.91 -14.46 -15.13
C LEU A 100 4.04 -15.87 -14.55
N TRP A 101 2.94 -16.47 -14.09
CA TRP A 101 2.94 -17.85 -13.63
C TRP A 101 3.33 -18.83 -14.74
N LEU A 102 2.79 -18.69 -15.96
CA LEU A 102 3.15 -19.53 -17.08
C LEU A 102 4.64 -19.46 -17.44
N ILE A 103 5.26 -18.30 -17.24
CA ILE A 103 6.70 -18.06 -17.52
C ILE A 103 7.58 -18.59 -16.38
N LEU A 104 7.15 -18.41 -15.12
CA LEU A 104 8.00 -18.62 -13.95
C LEU A 104 7.70 -19.90 -13.18
N ARG A 105 6.66 -20.67 -13.56
CA ARG A 105 6.19 -21.85 -12.81
C ARG A 105 7.23 -22.94 -12.60
N ASP A 106 8.16 -23.07 -13.55
CA ASP A 106 9.20 -24.08 -13.51
C ASP A 106 10.43 -23.64 -12.68
N LEU A 107 10.46 -22.37 -12.26
CA LEU A 107 11.49 -21.86 -11.36
C LEU A 107 11.18 -22.23 -9.90
N PRO A 108 12.18 -22.70 -9.14
CA PRO A 108 11.99 -23.11 -7.75
C PRO A 108 11.40 -21.98 -6.89
N GLY A 109 10.28 -22.26 -6.21
CA GLY A 109 9.61 -21.33 -5.32
C GLY A 109 8.66 -20.32 -5.97
N TYR A 110 8.75 -20.06 -7.28
CA TYR A 110 7.88 -19.09 -7.96
C TYR A 110 6.53 -19.68 -8.35
N GLY A 111 6.49 -20.94 -8.80
CA GLY A 111 5.26 -21.60 -9.21
C GLY A 111 4.19 -21.61 -8.11
N ALA A 112 4.57 -21.91 -6.87
CA ALA A 112 3.69 -21.90 -5.70
C ALA A 112 3.37 -20.48 -5.19
N ALA A 113 4.23 -19.50 -5.45
CA ALA A 113 4.05 -18.13 -5.00
C ALA A 113 2.98 -17.37 -5.80
N MET A 114 2.86 -17.61 -7.11
CA MET A 114 1.95 -16.85 -7.97
C MET A 114 0.47 -16.95 -7.58
N PRO A 115 -0.09 -18.13 -7.21
CA PRO A 115 -1.46 -18.20 -6.67
C PRO A 115 -1.64 -17.41 -5.37
N VAL A 116 -0.62 -17.37 -4.51
CA VAL A 116 -0.62 -16.57 -3.29
C VAL A 116 -0.64 -15.07 -3.62
N LEU A 117 0.16 -14.62 -4.60
CA LEU A 117 0.14 -13.23 -5.08
C LEU A 117 -1.20 -12.87 -5.72
N ALA A 118 -1.82 -13.79 -6.48
CA ALA A 118 -3.15 -13.58 -7.08
C ALA A 118 -4.21 -13.39 -5.99
N ALA A 119 -4.21 -14.22 -4.97
CA ALA A 119 -5.11 -14.07 -3.82
C ALA A 119 -4.84 -12.78 -3.03
N LEU A 120 -3.56 -12.41 -2.83
CA LEU A 120 -3.16 -11.16 -2.20
C LEU A 120 -3.58 -9.94 -3.01
N LEU A 121 -3.53 -9.98 -4.35
CA LEU A 121 -4.00 -8.91 -5.21
C LEU A 121 -5.49 -8.65 -4.96
N VAL A 122 -6.33 -9.68 -5.01
CA VAL A 122 -7.79 -9.55 -4.83
C VAL A 122 -8.13 -9.09 -3.41
N ALA A 123 -7.59 -9.76 -2.39
CA ALA A 123 -7.83 -9.39 -1.00
C ALA A 123 -7.28 -7.98 -0.70
N GLY A 124 -6.12 -7.63 -1.27
CA GLY A 124 -5.48 -6.33 -1.15
C GLY A 124 -6.33 -5.22 -1.76
N SER A 125 -6.83 -5.39 -2.97
CA SER A 125 -7.66 -4.40 -3.66
C SER A 125 -8.96 -4.10 -2.90
N LEU A 126 -9.64 -5.14 -2.39
CA LEU A 126 -10.85 -4.96 -1.58
C LEU A 126 -10.54 -4.26 -0.24
N THR A 127 -9.46 -4.67 0.42
CA THR A 127 -9.03 -4.06 1.68
C THR A 127 -8.67 -2.59 1.46
N GLN A 128 -7.92 -2.28 0.42
CA GLN A 128 -7.50 -0.90 0.11
C GLN A 128 -8.69 -0.02 -0.23
N LEU A 129 -9.65 -0.50 -1.05
CA LEU A 129 -10.89 0.24 -1.32
C LEU A 129 -11.63 0.57 -0.03
N ALA A 130 -11.79 -0.40 0.87
CA ALA A 130 -12.43 -0.18 2.16
C ALA A 130 -11.66 0.85 3.01
N GLN A 131 -10.34 0.77 3.02
CA GLN A 131 -9.49 1.72 3.74
C GLN A 131 -9.61 3.15 3.19
N GLU A 132 -9.57 3.34 1.87
CA GLU A 132 -9.77 4.65 1.26
C GLU A 132 -11.17 5.21 1.56
N THR A 133 -12.19 4.35 1.55
CA THR A 133 -13.56 4.71 1.93
C THR A 133 -13.64 5.15 3.39
N HIS A 134 -13.06 4.38 4.32
CA HIS A 134 -13.07 4.75 5.75
C HIS A 134 -12.29 6.04 6.01
N ARG A 135 -11.23 6.31 5.26
CA ARG A 135 -10.50 7.59 5.32
C ARG A 135 -11.35 8.74 4.80
N ALA A 136 -12.00 8.57 3.65
CA ALA A 136 -12.85 9.59 3.05
C ALA A 136 -14.07 9.93 3.93
N GLU A 137 -14.64 8.94 4.59
CA GLU A 137 -15.77 9.12 5.52
C GLU A 137 -15.34 9.44 6.96
N MET A 138 -14.05 9.69 7.21
CA MET A 138 -13.50 10.00 8.53
C MET A 138 -13.77 8.91 9.60
N ARG A 139 -13.92 7.65 9.20
CA ARG A 139 -14.11 6.50 10.09
C ARG A 139 -12.78 5.98 10.63
N VAL A 140 -12.05 6.87 11.33
CA VAL A 140 -10.67 6.66 11.77
C VAL A 140 -10.48 5.37 12.57
N ALA A 141 -11.40 5.06 13.49
CA ALA A 141 -11.29 3.86 14.34
C ALA A 141 -11.31 2.56 13.51
N ARG A 142 -12.23 2.47 12.53
CA ARG A 142 -12.35 1.30 11.65
C ARG A 142 -11.15 1.17 10.72
N TYR A 143 -10.71 2.29 10.14
CA TYR A 143 -9.46 2.36 9.37
C TYR A 143 -8.29 1.82 10.19
N SER A 144 -8.06 2.40 11.39
CA SER A 144 -6.91 2.05 12.23
C SER A 144 -6.95 0.59 12.71
N LEU A 145 -8.13 0.07 13.05
CA LEU A 145 -8.30 -1.33 13.43
C LEU A 145 -7.95 -2.28 12.28
N ASN A 146 -8.54 -2.06 11.09
CA ASN A 146 -8.31 -2.89 9.92
C ASN A 146 -6.82 -2.87 9.52
N GLU A 147 -6.21 -1.69 9.52
CA GLU A 147 -4.80 -1.50 9.19
C GLU A 147 -3.89 -2.22 10.18
N THR A 148 -4.15 -2.08 11.48
CA THR A 148 -3.40 -2.77 12.53
C THR A 148 -3.55 -4.29 12.41
N VAL A 149 -4.76 -4.78 12.22
CA VAL A 149 -5.03 -6.23 12.14
C VAL A 149 -4.32 -6.85 10.93
N HIS A 150 -4.42 -6.25 9.75
CA HIS A 150 -3.83 -6.90 8.58
C HIS A 150 -2.31 -6.77 8.53
N ILE A 151 -1.72 -5.67 9.00
CA ILE A 151 -0.26 -5.49 8.98
C ILE A 151 0.42 -6.24 10.11
N LEU A 152 0.03 -5.96 11.37
CA LEU A 152 0.66 -6.59 12.52
C LEU A 152 0.27 -8.07 12.62
N GLY A 153 -0.99 -8.38 12.36
CA GLY A 153 -1.45 -9.78 12.31
C GLY A 153 -0.74 -10.56 11.19
N GLY A 154 -0.58 -9.97 10.00
CA GLY A 154 0.15 -10.57 8.88
C GLY A 154 1.63 -10.80 9.20
N PHE A 155 2.27 -9.85 9.85
CA PHE A 155 3.65 -10.00 10.33
C PHE A 155 3.77 -11.15 11.34
N ILE A 156 2.91 -11.18 12.37
CA ILE A 156 2.94 -12.24 13.40
C ILE A 156 2.63 -13.61 12.79
N ALA A 157 1.57 -13.71 11.98
CA ALA A 157 1.22 -14.97 11.32
C ALA A 157 2.33 -15.46 10.38
N GLY A 158 2.93 -14.56 9.60
CA GLY A 158 4.06 -14.89 8.72
C GLY A 158 5.28 -15.37 9.49
N ALA A 159 5.61 -14.73 10.62
CA ALA A 159 6.71 -15.15 11.49
C ALA A 159 6.45 -16.53 12.12
N LEU A 160 5.22 -16.81 12.58
CA LEU A 160 4.83 -18.11 13.10
C LEU A 160 4.91 -19.21 12.03
N ILE A 161 4.45 -18.94 10.81
CA ILE A 161 4.53 -19.88 9.68
C ILE A 161 6.01 -20.15 9.33
N ALA A 162 6.84 -19.11 9.28
CA ALA A 162 8.27 -19.25 9.01
C ALA A 162 8.97 -20.10 10.07
N TRP A 163 8.65 -19.87 11.33
CA TRP A 163 9.27 -20.57 12.46
C TRP A 163 8.82 -22.02 12.58
N GLN A 164 7.52 -22.30 12.42
CA GLN A 164 6.99 -23.66 12.65
C GLN A 164 6.99 -24.54 11.40
N LEU A 165 6.72 -23.97 10.23
CA LEU A 165 6.51 -24.73 9.01
C LEU A 165 7.68 -24.60 8.03
N GLY A 166 8.52 -23.57 8.15
CA GLY A 166 9.69 -23.39 7.29
C GLY A 166 9.36 -23.24 5.80
N TRP A 167 8.23 -22.59 5.46
CA TRP A 167 7.80 -22.44 4.05
C TRP A 167 8.57 -21.36 3.29
N GLY A 168 9.75 -20.95 3.80
CA GLY A 168 10.64 -20.01 3.14
C GLY A 168 9.95 -18.68 2.79
N ALA A 169 10.19 -18.20 1.60
CA ALA A 169 9.64 -16.93 1.07
C ALA A 169 8.12 -16.85 1.09
N LEU A 170 7.40 -17.98 1.11
CA LEU A 170 5.94 -18.00 1.17
C LEU A 170 5.37 -17.64 2.55
N SER A 171 6.14 -17.85 3.61
CA SER A 171 5.68 -17.67 4.99
C SER A 171 5.13 -16.27 5.25
N PRO A 172 5.85 -15.16 4.99
CA PRO A 172 5.32 -13.82 5.19
C PRO A 172 4.16 -13.49 4.24
N LEU A 173 4.17 -14.01 3.01
CA LEU A 173 3.10 -13.79 2.03
C LEU A 173 1.78 -14.44 2.48
N ILE A 174 1.84 -15.67 2.98
CA ILE A 174 0.66 -16.39 3.48
C ILE A 174 0.15 -15.75 4.77
N GLY A 175 1.04 -15.34 5.68
CA GLY A 175 0.64 -14.59 6.87
C GLY A 175 -0.12 -13.32 6.53
N LEU A 176 0.38 -12.56 5.56
CA LEU A 176 -0.29 -11.36 5.05
C LEU A 176 -1.62 -11.71 4.36
N LEU A 177 -1.67 -12.79 3.57
CA LEU A 177 -2.87 -13.23 2.88
C LEU A 177 -3.99 -13.59 3.86
N VAL A 178 -3.70 -14.38 4.88
CA VAL A 178 -4.70 -14.79 5.88
C VAL A 178 -5.36 -13.59 6.52
N THR A 179 -4.57 -12.65 6.99
CA THR A 179 -5.11 -11.46 7.69
C THR A 179 -5.80 -10.47 6.75
N ARG A 180 -5.26 -10.28 5.53
CA ARG A 180 -5.94 -9.47 4.50
C ARG A 180 -7.24 -10.10 4.05
N ALA A 181 -7.30 -11.41 3.86
CA ALA A 181 -8.51 -12.11 3.49
C ALA A 181 -9.61 -11.99 4.56
N LEU A 182 -9.26 -12.09 5.83
CA LEU A 182 -10.21 -11.86 6.95
C LEU A 182 -10.80 -10.45 6.90
N VAL A 183 -9.95 -9.44 6.73
CA VAL A 183 -10.41 -8.04 6.60
C VAL A 183 -11.22 -7.86 5.32
N ALA A 184 -10.75 -8.39 4.19
CA ALA A 184 -11.42 -8.26 2.90
C ALA A 184 -12.83 -8.87 2.90
N VAL A 185 -13.03 -10.06 3.47
CA VAL A 185 -14.35 -10.71 3.57
C VAL A 185 -15.32 -9.86 4.38
N ARG A 186 -14.87 -9.36 5.53
CA ARG A 186 -15.68 -8.47 6.38
C ARG A 186 -16.05 -7.18 5.66
N GLU A 187 -15.09 -6.55 5.00
CA GLU A 187 -15.28 -5.27 4.33
C GLU A 187 -16.06 -5.42 3.00
N ALA A 188 -15.88 -6.52 2.27
CA ALA A 188 -16.65 -6.79 1.05
C ALA A 188 -18.16 -6.83 1.30
N GLY A 189 -18.58 -7.47 2.39
CA GLY A 189 -19.99 -7.51 2.79
C GLY A 189 -20.54 -6.11 3.11
N TRP A 190 -19.76 -5.28 3.79
CA TRP A 190 -20.12 -3.90 4.08
C TRP A 190 -20.17 -3.04 2.80
N LEU A 191 -19.15 -3.11 1.94
CA LEU A 191 -19.11 -2.37 0.66
C LEU A 191 -20.26 -2.76 -0.25
N ALA A 192 -20.55 -4.08 -0.38
CA ALA A 192 -21.67 -4.56 -1.17
C ALA A 192 -23.03 -4.06 -0.61
N GLY A 193 -23.16 -3.98 0.71
CA GLY A 193 -24.34 -3.38 1.37
C GLY A 193 -24.46 -1.89 1.07
N ALA A 194 -23.36 -1.14 1.17
CA ALA A 194 -23.30 0.29 0.92
C ALA A 194 -23.54 0.66 -0.57
N ALA A 195 -23.22 -0.25 -1.49
CA ALA A 195 -23.45 -0.07 -2.93
C ALA A 195 -24.87 -0.40 -3.39
N ARG A 196 -25.74 -0.94 -2.52
CA ARG A 196 -27.11 -1.36 -2.90
C ARG A 196 -27.94 -0.17 -3.34
N GLY A 197 -28.63 -0.34 -4.47
CA GLY A 197 -29.45 0.71 -5.07
C GLY A 197 -28.66 1.80 -5.79
N GLY A 198 -27.33 1.69 -5.87
CA GLY A 198 -26.52 2.64 -6.60
C GLY A 198 -26.61 2.47 -8.11
N GLU A 199 -26.84 3.56 -8.82
CA GLU A 199 -26.90 3.60 -10.28
C GLU A 199 -25.57 4.15 -10.83
N ILE A 200 -24.97 3.43 -11.79
CA ILE A 200 -23.71 3.84 -12.42
C ILE A 200 -24.01 4.77 -13.60
N SER A 201 -23.64 6.05 -13.45
CA SER A 201 -23.77 7.03 -14.53
C SER A 201 -22.83 6.72 -15.69
N PRO A 202 -23.30 6.81 -16.97
CA PRO A 202 -22.49 6.47 -18.16
C PRO A 202 -21.19 7.24 -18.31
N GLY A 203 -21.08 8.45 -17.80
CA GLY A 203 -19.86 9.28 -17.88
C GLY A 203 -18.89 9.13 -16.71
N ALA A 204 -19.31 8.55 -15.59
CA ALA A 204 -18.52 8.50 -14.36
C ALA A 204 -17.22 7.70 -14.51
N SER A 205 -17.26 6.55 -15.18
CA SER A 205 -16.06 5.73 -15.43
C SER A 205 -14.98 6.47 -16.21
N ARG A 206 -15.37 7.32 -17.18
CA ARG A 206 -14.41 8.11 -17.98
C ARG A 206 -13.71 9.16 -17.12
N ALA A 207 -14.43 9.82 -16.21
CA ALA A 207 -13.84 10.78 -15.28
C ALA A 207 -12.85 10.11 -14.33
N TRP A 208 -13.17 8.89 -13.84
CA TRP A 208 -12.27 8.12 -12.99
C TRP A 208 -10.99 7.70 -13.74
N LEU A 209 -11.11 7.21 -14.99
CA LEU A 209 -9.97 6.87 -15.82
C LEU A 209 -9.07 8.09 -16.09
N ALA A 210 -9.66 9.22 -16.46
CA ALA A 210 -8.91 10.44 -16.76
C ALA A 210 -8.11 10.97 -15.55
N TYR A 211 -8.62 10.76 -14.33
CA TYR A 211 -7.94 11.15 -13.10
C TYR A 211 -6.93 10.08 -12.64
N GLY A 212 -7.33 8.82 -12.61
CA GLY A 212 -6.58 7.76 -11.96
C GLY A 212 -5.40 7.24 -12.78
N ILE A 213 -5.52 7.15 -14.12
CA ILE A 213 -4.45 6.62 -14.97
C ILE A 213 -3.15 7.44 -14.86
N PRO A 214 -3.15 8.78 -14.94
CA PRO A 214 -1.91 9.55 -14.77
C PRO A 214 -1.24 9.33 -13.42
N ILE A 215 -2.03 9.19 -12.35
CA ILE A 215 -1.53 8.93 -11.00
C ILE A 215 -0.90 7.53 -10.92
N ALA A 216 -1.61 6.51 -11.42
CA ALA A 216 -1.09 5.15 -11.43
C ALA A 216 0.19 5.03 -12.29
N ALA A 217 0.25 5.73 -13.41
CA ALA A 217 1.45 5.77 -14.26
C ALA A 217 2.64 6.40 -13.53
N ALA A 218 2.44 7.51 -12.83
CA ALA A 218 3.50 8.15 -12.03
C ALA A 218 3.99 7.24 -10.90
N LEU A 219 3.06 6.60 -10.17
CA LEU A 219 3.39 5.65 -9.10
C LEU A 219 4.05 4.37 -9.64
N ALA A 220 3.65 3.89 -10.82
CA ALA A 220 4.29 2.74 -11.45
C ALA A 220 5.76 3.05 -11.83
N LEU A 221 6.03 4.26 -12.35
CA LEU A 221 7.40 4.69 -12.61
C LEU A 221 8.23 4.77 -11.33
N ASP A 222 7.67 5.28 -10.25
CA ASP A 222 8.32 5.32 -8.93
C ASP A 222 8.67 3.91 -8.43
N ILE A 223 7.73 2.95 -8.54
CA ILE A 223 7.99 1.55 -8.18
C ILE A 223 9.05 0.92 -9.09
N VAL A 224 9.01 1.19 -10.40
CA VAL A 224 10.05 0.69 -11.32
C VAL A 224 11.41 1.24 -10.91
N LEU A 225 11.52 2.52 -10.58
CA LEU A 225 12.78 3.11 -10.12
C LEU A 225 13.26 2.49 -8.80
N SER A 226 12.37 2.31 -7.83
CA SER A 226 12.71 1.83 -6.48
C SER A 226 12.89 0.31 -6.37
N ALA A 227 12.46 -0.47 -7.38
CA ALA A 227 12.54 -1.92 -7.36
C ALA A 227 13.42 -2.53 -8.47
N SER A 228 13.76 -1.74 -9.51
CA SER A 228 14.57 -2.22 -10.65
C SER A 228 15.95 -2.76 -10.23
N ASP A 229 16.58 -2.14 -9.23
CA ASP A 229 17.82 -2.58 -8.64
C ASP A 229 17.75 -4.03 -8.12
N ARG A 230 16.66 -4.41 -7.47
CA ARG A 230 16.45 -5.79 -6.96
C ARG A 230 16.38 -6.81 -8.10
N PHE A 231 15.70 -6.46 -9.19
CA PHE A 231 15.62 -7.35 -10.35
C PHE A 231 16.97 -7.47 -11.07
N LEU A 232 17.73 -6.37 -11.18
CA LEU A 232 19.07 -6.40 -11.72
C LEU A 232 20.02 -7.22 -10.84
N ILE A 233 19.99 -7.02 -9.52
CA ILE A 233 20.78 -7.81 -8.57
C ILE A 233 20.41 -9.30 -8.68
N ALA A 234 19.11 -9.62 -8.77
CA ALA A 234 18.68 -11.01 -8.95
C ALA A 234 19.24 -11.63 -10.23
N ALA A 235 19.20 -10.91 -11.34
CA ALA A 235 19.66 -11.40 -12.63
C ALA A 235 21.18 -11.65 -12.71
N PHE A 236 21.98 -10.81 -12.04
CA PHE A 236 23.44 -10.88 -12.13
C PHE A 236 24.12 -11.56 -10.94
N LEU A 237 23.53 -11.46 -9.72
CA LEU A 237 24.16 -11.89 -8.47
C LEU A 237 23.30 -12.93 -7.70
N GLY A 238 22.07 -13.18 -8.14
CA GLY A 238 21.17 -14.15 -7.53
C GLY A 238 20.38 -13.63 -6.33
N GLU A 239 19.45 -14.45 -5.85
CA GLU A 239 18.45 -14.10 -4.84
C GLU A 239 19.07 -13.81 -3.46
N ALA A 240 20.15 -14.48 -3.08
CA ALA A 240 20.83 -14.23 -1.82
C ALA A 240 21.41 -12.80 -1.74
N ALA A 241 21.94 -12.30 -2.86
CA ALA A 241 22.42 -10.91 -2.94
C ALA A 241 21.25 -9.90 -2.83
N VAL A 242 20.10 -10.22 -3.45
CA VAL A 242 18.87 -9.43 -3.26
C VAL A 242 18.46 -9.39 -1.80
N GLY A 243 18.54 -10.52 -1.10
CA GLY A 243 18.17 -10.60 0.32
C GLY A 243 19.03 -9.71 1.19
N ALA A 244 20.36 -9.73 1.00
CA ALA A 244 21.29 -8.86 1.72
C ALA A 244 21.03 -7.38 1.39
N TYR A 245 20.84 -7.05 0.12
CA TYR A 245 20.52 -5.70 -0.33
C TYR A 245 19.18 -5.21 0.24
N ALA A 246 18.11 -5.99 0.10
CA ALA A 246 16.77 -5.63 0.56
C ALA A 246 16.69 -5.45 2.08
N ALA A 247 17.47 -6.20 2.86
CA ALA A 247 17.55 -6.02 4.30
C ALA A 247 18.16 -4.66 4.66
N GLY A 248 19.32 -4.32 4.08
CA GLY A 248 19.98 -3.03 4.31
C GLY A 248 19.16 -1.85 3.81
N TYR A 249 18.69 -1.92 2.56
CA TYR A 249 17.84 -0.90 1.95
C TYR A 249 16.52 -0.70 2.72
N GLY A 250 15.88 -1.80 3.16
CA GLY A 250 14.63 -1.74 3.90
C GLY A 250 14.75 -0.99 5.22
N VAL A 251 15.86 -1.12 5.94
CA VAL A 251 16.14 -0.35 7.17
C VAL A 251 16.38 1.12 6.84
N ALA A 252 17.25 1.40 5.85
CA ALA A 252 17.59 2.77 5.47
C ALA A 252 16.37 3.55 4.96
N ASP A 253 15.61 2.96 4.02
CA ASP A 253 14.41 3.56 3.45
C ASP A 253 13.36 3.90 4.52
N LYS A 254 13.05 2.97 5.43
CA LYS A 254 12.08 3.20 6.51
C LYS A 254 12.54 4.26 7.48
N THR A 255 13.84 4.30 7.79
CA THR A 255 14.43 5.32 8.67
C THR A 255 14.32 6.71 8.03
N VAL A 256 14.72 6.84 6.76
CA VAL A 256 14.65 8.12 6.04
C VAL A 256 13.20 8.58 5.88
N LEU A 257 12.30 7.70 5.48
CA LEU A 257 10.87 8.04 5.37
C LEU A 257 10.29 8.49 6.71
N MET A 258 10.66 7.84 7.82
CA MET A 258 10.17 8.22 9.15
C MET A 258 10.70 9.59 9.56
N LEU A 259 11.97 9.88 9.33
CA LEU A 259 12.60 11.17 9.62
C LEU A 259 12.01 12.31 8.77
N CYS A 260 11.68 12.05 7.49
CA CYS A 260 11.13 13.06 6.58
C CYS A 260 9.61 13.24 6.73
N ALA A 261 8.85 12.18 7.00
CA ALA A 261 7.40 12.25 7.07
C ALA A 261 6.89 13.05 8.28
N TRP A 262 7.55 12.96 9.43
CA TRP A 262 7.16 13.71 10.64
C TRP A 262 7.20 15.22 10.45
N PRO A 263 8.31 15.81 9.99
CA PRO A 263 8.36 17.25 9.71
C PRO A 263 7.37 17.67 8.61
N ALA A 264 7.17 16.84 7.57
CA ALA A 264 6.24 17.15 6.50
C ALA A 264 4.78 17.23 6.97
N ILE A 265 4.35 16.34 7.87
CA ILE A 265 3.01 16.38 8.47
C ILE A 265 2.82 17.65 9.31
N ALA A 266 3.83 18.05 10.09
CA ALA A 266 3.79 19.25 10.89
C ALA A 266 3.88 20.54 10.05
N ALA A 267 4.65 20.51 8.96
CA ALA A 267 4.86 21.63 8.06
C ALA A 267 3.64 21.99 7.22
N SER A 268 2.87 20.98 6.79
CA SER A 268 1.76 21.15 5.85
C SER A 268 0.72 22.20 6.29
N PRO A 269 0.16 22.17 7.51
CA PRO A 269 -0.79 23.20 7.95
C PRO A 269 -0.16 24.58 8.11
N LEU A 270 1.14 24.65 8.51
CA LEU A 270 1.85 25.92 8.64
C LEU A 270 2.10 26.59 7.29
N LEU A 271 2.41 25.78 6.26
CA LEU A 271 2.60 26.27 4.90
C LEU A 271 1.28 26.74 4.28
N MET A 272 0.19 26.00 4.52
CA MET A 272 -1.15 26.41 4.03
C MET A 272 -1.59 27.71 4.70
N ALA A 273 -1.44 27.84 6.01
CA ALA A 273 -1.78 29.07 6.73
C ALA A 273 -0.95 30.27 6.25
N ALA A 274 0.34 30.08 5.99
CA ALA A 274 1.20 31.14 5.45
C ALA A 274 0.79 31.51 4.01
N TYR A 275 0.39 30.52 3.19
CA TYR A 275 -0.06 30.77 1.84
C TYR A 275 -1.35 31.58 1.82
N GLU A 276 -2.32 31.25 2.67
CA GLU A 276 -3.61 31.94 2.76
C GLU A 276 -3.50 33.34 3.35
N ALA A 277 -2.64 33.53 4.38
CA ALA A 277 -2.53 34.81 5.08
C ALA A 277 -1.56 35.79 4.39
N GLU A 278 -0.44 35.31 3.86
CA GLU A 278 0.70 36.16 3.43
C GLU A 278 1.07 35.93 1.94
N GLY A 279 0.39 34.98 1.28
CA GLY A 279 0.59 34.66 -0.16
C GLY A 279 1.77 33.73 -0.47
N PRO A 280 2.01 33.43 -1.77
CA PRO A 280 2.95 32.39 -2.21
C PRO A 280 4.41 32.67 -1.85
N THR A 281 4.81 33.93 -1.77
CA THR A 281 6.21 34.33 -1.47
C THR A 281 6.59 34.02 -0.03
N ALA A 282 5.69 34.30 0.93
CA ALA A 282 5.90 34.01 2.34
C ALA A 282 5.84 32.50 2.63
N ALA A 283 4.91 31.79 1.99
CA ALA A 283 4.85 30.33 2.05
C ALA A 283 6.15 29.69 1.52
N GLY A 284 6.69 30.21 0.43
CA GLY A 284 7.97 29.77 -0.14
C GLY A 284 9.17 30.03 0.77
N ALA A 285 9.19 31.15 1.49
CA ALA A 285 10.23 31.45 2.47
C ALA A 285 10.18 30.48 3.67
N ARG A 286 8.96 30.22 4.20
CA ARG A 286 8.75 29.23 5.28
C ARG A 286 9.08 27.82 4.85
N ALA A 287 8.73 27.43 3.64
CA ALA A 287 9.09 26.11 3.09
C ALA A 287 10.61 25.91 3.06
N ARG A 288 11.37 26.90 2.58
CA ARG A 288 12.83 26.86 2.59
C ARG A 288 13.40 26.70 4.01
N GLN A 289 12.89 27.45 4.96
CA GLN A 289 13.33 27.37 6.36
C GLN A 289 13.07 25.97 6.95
N LEU A 290 11.87 25.41 6.71
CA LEU A 290 11.52 24.06 7.17
C LEU A 290 12.38 22.99 6.52
N ILE A 291 12.61 23.06 5.20
CA ILE A 291 13.50 22.14 4.47
C ILE A 291 14.91 22.20 5.05
N THR A 292 15.46 23.40 5.27
CA THR A 292 16.79 23.56 5.87
C THR A 292 16.85 22.93 7.27
N THR A 293 15.82 23.13 8.08
CA THR A 293 15.75 22.53 9.43
C THR A 293 15.69 21.00 9.37
N VAL A 294 14.90 20.44 8.47
CA VAL A 294 14.81 18.97 8.27
C VAL A 294 16.15 18.40 7.79
N LEU A 295 16.82 19.07 6.84
CA LEU A 295 18.12 18.64 6.36
C LEU A 295 19.19 18.68 7.45
N LEU A 296 19.18 19.72 8.33
CA LEU A 296 20.11 19.81 9.46
C LEU A 296 19.87 18.71 10.51
N ILE A 297 18.62 18.24 10.67
CA ILE A 297 18.28 17.14 11.59
C ILE A 297 18.58 15.78 10.95
N ALA A 298 18.40 15.65 9.65
CA ALA A 298 18.55 14.39 8.91
C ALA A 298 20.00 14.12 8.44
N MET A 299 20.85 15.14 8.37
CA MET A 299 22.27 14.96 8.07
C MET A 299 23.03 14.81 9.38
N PRO A 300 23.74 13.68 9.56
CA PRO A 300 24.63 13.46 10.69
C PRO A 300 25.84 14.39 10.67
#